data_b258c5eba0d19aca0e09a5ddb9a35010
#
_entry.id   b258c5eba0d19aca0e09a5ddb9a35010
#
_cell.length_a   1.000
_cell.length_b   1.000
_cell.length_c   1.000
_cell.angle_alpha   90.00
_cell.angle_beta   90.00
_cell.angle_gamma   90.00
#
_symmetry.space_group_name_H-M   'P 1'
#
loop_
_entity.id
_entity.type
_entity.pdbx_description
1 polymer ?
#
loop_
_entity_poly.entity_id
_entity_poly.type
_entity_poly.pdbx_seq_one_letter_code
_entity_poly.pdbx_strand_id
1 'polypeptide(L)'
;MGDYDKERLDLVKRNGCETIDLSQDIPLADQIEAILGVPEVDCAVDYVGSEAHGIGHEAHELQPQAAINQVLAATRAGGATGVIGIYGPDPLADTKEGQEGTFPLDFGKVWIKSPRVSAGQAPIMSYNRDLMMSILWDRMPYLSDMMNTKVISLDDAVGAYETFDQGSANKYIIDPHGLISA
;
A
#
# COMPACT_ATOMS: atom_id res chain seq x y z
N MET A 1 -2.53 -1.15 -9.13
CA MET A 1 -1.74 -1.12 -7.88
C MET A 1 -0.27 -0.98 -8.24
N GLY A 2 0.47 -0.07 -7.58
CA GLY A 2 1.93 0.05 -7.71
C GLY A 2 2.63 -0.67 -6.56
N ASP A 3 3.67 -1.46 -6.87
CA ASP A 3 4.52 -2.16 -5.89
C ASP A 3 5.88 -2.48 -6.53
N TYR A 4 6.88 -2.82 -5.70
CA TYR A 4 8.18 -3.33 -6.15
C TYR A 4 8.22 -4.85 -6.17
N ASP A 5 7.40 -5.50 -5.34
CA ASP A 5 7.39 -6.94 -5.19
C ASP A 5 6.58 -7.60 -6.31
N LYS A 6 7.28 -8.41 -7.10
CA LYS A 6 6.68 -9.08 -8.26
C LYS A 6 5.59 -10.09 -7.85
N GLU A 7 5.76 -10.78 -6.71
CA GLU A 7 4.78 -11.75 -6.25
C GLU A 7 3.46 -11.05 -5.89
N ARG A 8 3.54 -9.89 -5.20
CA ARG A 8 2.37 -9.05 -4.90
C ARG A 8 1.72 -8.50 -6.15
N LEU A 9 2.50 -8.03 -7.13
CA LEU A 9 1.97 -7.56 -8.42
C LEU A 9 1.26 -8.67 -9.19
N ASP A 10 1.87 -9.85 -9.29
CA ASP A 10 1.30 -11.01 -9.98
C ASP A 10 0.01 -11.49 -9.30
N LEU A 11 -0.05 -11.45 -7.97
CA LEU A 11 -1.24 -11.79 -7.19
C LEU A 11 -2.41 -10.86 -7.49
N VAL A 12 -2.17 -9.56 -7.46
CA VAL A 12 -3.19 -8.53 -7.75
C VAL A 12 -3.66 -8.61 -9.20
N LYS A 13 -2.73 -8.85 -10.13
CA LYS A 13 -3.04 -8.99 -11.56
C LYS A 13 -3.93 -10.21 -11.85
N ARG A 14 -3.66 -11.35 -11.20
CA ARG A 14 -4.52 -12.56 -11.31
C ARG A 14 -5.95 -12.30 -10.83
N ASN A 15 -6.14 -11.36 -9.92
CA ASN A 15 -7.44 -10.94 -9.41
C ASN A 15 -8.08 -9.80 -10.20
N GLY A 16 -7.59 -9.52 -11.43
CA GLY A 16 -8.24 -8.62 -12.39
C GLY A 16 -7.91 -7.13 -12.22
N CYS A 17 -6.87 -6.79 -11.44
CA CYS A 17 -6.42 -5.41 -11.30
C CYS A 17 -5.20 -5.14 -12.19
N GLU A 18 -5.10 -3.93 -12.71
CA GLU A 18 -3.89 -3.46 -13.39
C GLU A 18 -2.77 -3.19 -12.37
N THR A 19 -1.54 -3.42 -12.80
CA THR A 19 -0.35 -3.32 -11.95
C THR A 19 0.70 -2.41 -12.55
N ILE A 20 1.44 -1.73 -11.68
CA ILE A 20 2.55 -0.85 -12.00
C ILE A 20 3.77 -1.36 -11.24
N ASP A 21 4.83 -1.68 -11.97
CA ASP A 21 6.09 -2.12 -11.40
C ASP A 21 6.97 -0.90 -11.10
N LEU A 22 7.06 -0.55 -9.82
CA LEU A 22 7.83 0.61 -9.36
C LEU A 22 9.35 0.39 -9.37
N SER A 23 9.82 -0.84 -9.63
CA SER A 23 11.25 -1.12 -9.81
C SER A 23 11.78 -0.68 -11.18
N GLN A 24 10.88 -0.43 -12.14
CA GLN A 24 11.26 0.01 -13.48
C GLN A 24 11.61 1.50 -13.49
N ASP A 25 12.64 1.86 -14.25
CA ASP A 25 13.07 3.24 -14.45
C ASP A 25 12.20 3.96 -15.48
N ILE A 26 10.87 3.92 -15.24
CA ILE A 26 9.84 4.54 -16.06
C ILE A 26 9.00 5.44 -15.13
N PRO A 27 8.80 6.73 -15.48
CA PRO A 27 7.99 7.63 -14.68
C PRO A 27 6.60 7.05 -14.40
N LEU A 28 6.10 7.22 -13.18
CA LEU A 28 4.79 6.71 -12.75
C LEU A 28 3.66 7.18 -13.68
N ALA A 29 3.70 8.44 -14.11
CA ALA A 29 2.72 9.03 -15.02
C ALA A 29 2.66 8.28 -16.36
N ASP A 30 3.84 7.92 -16.93
CA ASP A 30 3.91 7.21 -18.21
C ASP A 30 3.38 5.77 -18.08
N GLN A 31 3.64 5.11 -16.95
CA GLN A 31 3.08 3.78 -16.67
C GLN A 31 1.55 3.84 -16.51
N ILE A 32 1.02 4.86 -15.84
CA ILE A 32 -0.44 5.09 -15.73
C ILE A 32 -1.04 5.35 -17.10
N GLU A 33 -0.41 6.22 -17.90
CA GLU A 33 -0.89 6.57 -19.26
C GLU A 33 -0.90 5.34 -20.18
N ALA A 34 0.08 4.47 -20.08
CA ALA A 34 0.11 3.22 -20.86
C ALA A 34 -1.09 2.30 -20.56
N ILE A 35 -1.64 2.37 -19.35
CA ILE A 35 -2.78 1.55 -18.91
C ILE A 35 -4.12 2.26 -19.23
N LEU A 36 -4.22 3.54 -18.89
CA LEU A 36 -5.49 4.29 -18.89
C LEU A 36 -5.67 5.21 -20.09
N GLY A 37 -4.60 5.50 -20.85
CA GLY A 37 -4.61 6.51 -21.90
C GLY A 37 -4.53 7.95 -21.40
N VAL A 38 -4.39 8.15 -20.09
CA VAL A 38 -4.18 9.44 -19.41
C VAL A 38 -3.22 9.24 -18.24
N PRO A 39 -2.36 10.22 -17.91
CA PRO A 39 -1.30 10.06 -16.91
C PRO A 39 -1.77 10.20 -15.44
N GLU A 40 -3.05 10.33 -15.21
CA GLU A 40 -3.65 10.62 -13.90
C GLU A 40 -4.83 9.70 -13.59
N VAL A 41 -5.14 9.55 -12.31
CA VAL A 41 -6.27 8.77 -11.79
C VAL A 41 -7.27 9.66 -11.04
N ASP A 42 -8.53 9.22 -10.94
CA ASP A 42 -9.56 9.92 -10.16
C ASP A 42 -9.24 9.97 -8.68
N CYS A 43 -8.74 8.85 -8.15
CA CYS A 43 -8.40 8.69 -6.74
C CYS A 43 -7.13 7.86 -6.60
N ALA A 44 -6.30 8.20 -5.59
CA ALA A 44 -5.14 7.42 -5.22
C ALA A 44 -5.10 7.19 -3.71
N VAL A 45 -4.47 6.10 -3.29
CA VAL A 45 -4.32 5.78 -1.87
C VAL A 45 -2.88 5.39 -1.57
N ASP A 46 -2.30 6.01 -0.56
CA ASP A 46 -1.02 5.62 0.01
C ASP A 46 -1.24 4.67 1.20
N TYR A 47 -0.75 3.44 1.06
CA TYR A 47 -0.72 2.41 2.10
C TYR A 47 0.68 2.16 2.65
N VAL A 48 1.71 2.87 2.17
CA VAL A 48 3.11 2.63 2.52
C VAL A 48 3.52 3.44 3.74
N GLY A 49 3.40 4.76 3.66
CA GLY A 49 3.86 5.66 4.72
C GLY A 49 5.34 6.04 4.59
N SER A 50 5.97 6.38 5.73
CA SER A 50 7.36 6.88 5.79
C SER A 50 8.44 5.83 5.52
N GLU A 51 8.07 4.57 5.32
CA GLU A 51 8.98 3.51 4.88
C GLU A 51 9.08 3.40 3.35
N ALA A 52 8.61 4.43 2.64
CA ALA A 52 8.61 4.46 1.19
C ALA A 52 10.02 4.52 0.60
N HIS A 53 10.17 3.92 -0.58
CA HIS A 53 11.38 3.97 -1.40
C HIS A 53 11.14 4.79 -2.67
N GLY A 54 12.22 5.19 -3.34
CA GLY A 54 12.17 5.86 -4.65
C GLY A 54 11.59 4.96 -5.75
N ILE A 55 11.66 5.39 -7.01
CA ILE A 55 11.21 4.60 -8.18
C ILE A 55 12.42 4.26 -9.04
N GLY A 56 12.37 3.14 -9.75
CA GLY A 56 13.40 2.71 -10.69
C GLY A 56 14.74 2.47 -10.03
N HIS A 57 15.77 3.17 -10.47
CA HIS A 57 17.12 3.02 -9.90
C HIS A 57 17.23 3.45 -8.43
N GLU A 58 16.32 4.29 -7.94
CA GLU A 58 16.23 4.70 -6.53
C GLU A 58 15.34 3.78 -5.68
N ALA A 59 14.84 2.66 -6.25
CA ALA A 59 13.92 1.74 -5.57
C ALA A 59 14.51 1.09 -4.29
N HIS A 60 15.83 1.16 -4.11
CA HIS A 60 16.52 0.69 -2.90
C HIS A 60 16.82 1.80 -1.90
N GLU A 61 16.53 3.06 -2.25
CA GLU A 61 16.78 4.22 -1.40
C GLU A 61 15.53 4.56 -0.59
N LEU A 62 15.69 4.62 0.75
CA LEU A 62 14.61 5.05 1.63
C LEU A 62 14.32 6.54 1.37
N GLN A 63 13.11 6.83 0.92
CA GLN A 63 12.61 8.18 0.64
C GLN A 63 11.25 8.37 1.31
N PRO A 64 11.21 8.78 2.59
CA PRO A 64 9.99 8.78 3.39
C PRO A 64 8.79 9.53 2.79
N GLN A 65 9.05 10.51 1.92
CA GLN A 65 8.00 11.30 1.26
C GLN A 65 7.63 10.78 -0.14
N ALA A 66 8.29 9.72 -0.64
CA ALA A 66 8.11 9.29 -2.03
C ALA A 66 6.67 8.84 -2.31
N ALA A 67 6.11 7.95 -1.48
CA ALA A 67 4.77 7.43 -1.72
C ALA A 67 3.71 8.54 -1.71
N ILE A 68 3.71 9.41 -0.69
CA ILE A 68 2.71 10.50 -0.61
C ILE A 68 2.85 11.48 -1.79
N ASN A 69 4.05 11.86 -2.18
CA ASN A 69 4.25 12.76 -3.33
C ASN A 69 3.82 12.10 -4.65
N GLN A 70 4.04 10.79 -4.81
CA GLN A 70 3.62 10.03 -5.98
C GLN A 70 2.09 9.93 -6.10
N VAL A 71 1.38 9.58 -5.02
CA VAL A 71 -0.09 9.49 -5.07
C VAL A 71 -0.73 10.87 -5.27
N LEU A 72 -0.17 11.93 -4.68
CA LEU A 72 -0.62 13.30 -4.92
C LEU A 72 -0.38 13.73 -6.38
N ALA A 73 0.79 13.39 -6.95
CA ALA A 73 1.11 13.68 -8.34
C ALA A 73 0.23 12.88 -9.31
N ALA A 74 -0.08 11.62 -9.04
CA ALA A 74 -0.92 10.77 -9.86
C ALA A 74 -2.41 11.15 -9.80
N THR A 75 -2.87 11.79 -8.73
CA THR A 75 -4.27 12.20 -8.59
C THR A 75 -4.57 13.40 -9.50
N ARG A 76 -5.63 13.32 -10.33
CA ARG A 76 -6.05 14.40 -11.19
C ARG A 76 -6.56 15.63 -10.43
N ALA A 77 -6.69 16.75 -11.13
CA ALA A 77 -7.32 17.94 -10.59
C ALA A 77 -8.74 17.66 -10.07
N GLY A 78 -9.07 18.14 -8.87
CA GLY A 78 -10.33 17.90 -8.19
C GLY A 78 -10.54 16.46 -7.70
N GLY A 79 -9.55 15.59 -7.87
CA GLY A 79 -9.58 14.20 -7.42
C GLY A 79 -9.48 14.04 -5.90
N ALA A 80 -9.30 12.80 -5.44
CA ALA A 80 -9.18 12.50 -4.01
C ALA A 80 -7.98 11.62 -3.70
N THR A 81 -7.25 11.94 -2.64
CA THR A 81 -6.12 11.14 -2.14
C THR A 81 -6.40 10.70 -0.71
N GLY A 82 -6.31 9.39 -0.47
CA GLY A 82 -6.31 8.79 0.86
C GLY A 82 -4.90 8.50 1.34
N VAL A 83 -4.57 8.81 2.58
CA VAL A 83 -3.26 8.52 3.18
C VAL A 83 -3.50 7.71 4.45
N ILE A 84 -3.27 6.41 4.36
CA ILE A 84 -3.40 5.44 5.45
C ILE A 84 -2.02 4.99 5.94
N GLY A 85 -1.00 5.17 5.10
CA GLY A 85 0.39 4.97 5.46
C GLY A 85 0.77 5.77 6.71
N ILE A 86 1.67 5.24 7.51
CA ILE A 86 2.06 5.85 8.79
C ILE A 86 3.11 6.93 8.55
N TYR A 87 2.81 8.15 8.99
CA TYR A 87 3.70 9.33 8.92
C TYR A 87 3.91 9.99 10.28
N GLY A 88 3.64 9.27 11.35
CA GLY A 88 3.85 9.78 12.72
C GLY A 88 5.34 9.90 13.07
N PRO A 89 5.70 10.72 14.06
CA PRO A 89 7.08 10.77 14.55
C PRO A 89 7.46 9.44 15.19
N ASP A 90 8.60 8.88 14.75
CA ASP A 90 9.19 7.67 15.29
C ASP A 90 10.65 7.95 15.70
N PRO A 91 10.96 8.01 17.01
CA PRO A 91 12.34 8.27 17.48
C PRO A 91 13.37 7.24 17.00
N LEU A 92 12.94 6.07 16.54
CA LEU A 92 13.79 4.98 16.04
C LEU A 92 13.92 4.97 14.51
N ALA A 93 13.25 5.89 13.80
CA ALA A 93 13.34 5.96 12.36
C ALA A 93 14.76 6.29 11.89
N ASP A 94 15.16 5.75 10.74
CA ASP A 94 16.48 5.93 10.15
C ASP A 94 16.71 7.34 9.58
N THR A 95 15.64 8.11 9.38
CA THR A 95 15.70 9.47 8.82
C THR A 95 15.27 10.52 9.84
N LYS A 96 15.81 11.73 9.71
CA LYS A 96 15.42 12.87 10.55
C LYS A 96 13.94 13.23 10.35
N GLU A 97 13.45 13.17 9.13
CA GLU A 97 12.06 13.39 8.77
C GLU A 97 11.14 12.41 9.49
N GLY A 98 11.51 11.14 9.53
CA GLY A 98 10.80 10.11 10.26
C GLY A 98 10.82 10.34 11.77
N GLN A 99 11.97 10.74 12.34
CA GLN A 99 12.10 11.02 13.77
C GLN A 99 11.24 12.21 14.22
N GLU A 100 11.16 13.25 13.39
CA GLU A 100 10.39 14.47 13.69
C GLU A 100 8.93 14.39 13.22
N GLY A 101 8.58 13.43 12.36
CA GLY A 101 7.26 13.34 11.71
C GLY A 101 7.00 14.50 10.72
N THR A 102 8.08 15.05 10.14
CA THR A 102 8.01 16.19 9.21
C THR A 102 8.48 15.77 7.82
N PHE A 103 7.56 15.67 6.88
CA PHE A 103 7.83 15.18 5.54
C PHE A 103 7.64 16.27 4.49
N PRO A 104 8.63 16.52 3.59
CA PRO A 104 8.49 17.51 2.54
C PRO A 104 7.45 17.06 1.50
N LEU A 105 6.50 17.95 1.21
CA LEU A 105 5.50 17.74 0.16
C LEU A 105 5.73 18.71 -1.00
N ASP A 106 5.50 18.26 -2.22
CA ASP A 106 5.44 19.07 -3.43
C ASP A 106 4.17 19.95 -3.45
N PHE A 107 3.97 20.71 -2.37
CA PHE A 107 2.69 21.39 -2.10
C PHE A 107 2.21 22.28 -3.24
N GLY A 108 3.11 22.95 -3.95
CA GLY A 108 2.73 23.79 -5.10
C GLY A 108 2.06 23.00 -6.23
N LYS A 109 2.53 21.78 -6.50
CA LYS A 109 1.91 20.88 -7.49
C LYS A 109 0.53 20.42 -7.04
N VAL A 110 0.37 20.13 -5.73
CA VAL A 110 -0.89 19.75 -5.12
C VAL A 110 -1.89 20.91 -5.16
N TRP A 111 -1.43 22.12 -4.78
CA TRP A 111 -2.29 23.31 -4.72
C TRP A 111 -2.97 23.62 -6.06
N ILE A 112 -2.24 23.51 -7.18
CA ILE A 112 -2.78 23.75 -8.52
C ILE A 112 -3.92 22.77 -8.86
N LYS A 113 -3.83 21.54 -8.40
CA LYS A 113 -4.81 20.48 -8.68
C LYS A 113 -6.06 20.54 -7.79
N SER A 114 -6.02 21.26 -6.67
CA SER A 114 -7.11 21.34 -5.69
C SER A 114 -7.70 19.97 -5.31
N PRO A 115 -6.90 18.95 -4.99
CA PRO A 115 -7.41 17.63 -4.62
C PRO A 115 -8.03 17.67 -3.22
N ARG A 116 -8.87 16.68 -2.93
CA ARG A 116 -9.26 16.36 -1.57
C ARG A 116 -8.24 15.38 -0.98
N VAL A 117 -7.66 15.73 0.16
CA VAL A 117 -6.72 14.86 0.87
C VAL A 117 -7.32 14.48 2.22
N SER A 118 -7.38 13.18 2.49
CA SER A 118 -7.79 12.63 3.77
C SER A 118 -6.67 11.75 4.32
N ALA A 119 -6.18 12.08 5.51
CA ALA A 119 -5.04 11.38 6.12
C ALA A 119 -5.38 10.98 7.56
N GLY A 120 -4.77 9.90 8.03
CA GLY A 120 -4.88 9.43 9.40
C GLY A 120 -5.03 7.93 9.52
N GLN A 121 -5.12 7.46 10.76
CA GLN A 121 -5.34 6.04 11.03
C GLN A 121 -6.69 5.58 10.48
N ALA A 122 -6.70 4.40 9.82
CA ALA A 122 -7.93 3.82 9.32
C ALA A 122 -8.93 3.57 10.47
N PRO A 123 -10.17 4.09 10.40
CA PRO A 123 -11.17 3.91 11.45
C PRO A 123 -11.80 2.50 11.34
N ILE A 124 -11.00 1.46 11.56
CA ILE A 124 -11.32 0.05 11.32
C ILE A 124 -12.64 -0.36 11.97
N MET A 125 -12.87 0.08 13.21
CA MET A 125 -14.09 -0.27 13.95
C MET A 125 -15.38 0.25 13.29
N SER A 126 -15.29 1.32 12.50
CA SER A 126 -16.42 1.86 11.76
C SER A 126 -16.79 1.01 10.53
N TYR A 127 -15.85 0.23 10.00
CA TYR A 127 -16.04 -0.54 8.77
C TYR A 127 -16.12 -2.05 8.97
N ASN A 128 -15.69 -2.58 10.12
CA ASN A 128 -15.61 -4.02 10.37
C ASN A 128 -16.91 -4.76 10.06
N ARG A 129 -18.05 -4.22 10.48
CA ARG A 129 -19.35 -4.86 10.27
C ARG A 129 -19.71 -4.95 8.79
N ASP A 130 -19.53 -3.87 8.05
CA ASP A 130 -19.89 -3.80 6.63
C ASP A 130 -18.94 -4.68 5.79
N LEU A 131 -17.66 -4.73 6.16
CA LEU A 131 -16.69 -5.62 5.54
C LEU A 131 -17.03 -7.09 5.80
N MET A 132 -17.34 -7.45 7.04
CA MET A 132 -17.79 -8.81 7.39
C MET A 132 -19.05 -9.20 6.60
N MET A 133 -20.04 -8.32 6.51
CA MET A 133 -21.24 -8.58 5.72
C MET A 133 -20.94 -8.72 4.22
N SER A 134 -20.01 -7.94 3.70
CA SER A 134 -19.57 -8.03 2.30
C SER A 134 -18.91 -9.38 2.00
N ILE A 135 -18.13 -9.91 2.93
CA ILE A 135 -17.53 -11.26 2.83
C ILE A 135 -18.62 -12.34 2.89
N LEU A 136 -19.51 -12.26 3.88
CA LEU A 136 -20.61 -13.25 4.06
C LEU A 136 -21.58 -13.29 2.88
N TRP A 137 -21.76 -12.19 2.17
CA TRP A 137 -22.59 -12.09 0.97
C TRP A 137 -21.85 -12.36 -0.34
N ASP A 138 -20.62 -12.91 -0.23
CA ASP A 138 -19.77 -13.25 -1.39
C ASP A 138 -19.54 -12.06 -2.35
N ARG A 139 -19.50 -10.83 -1.80
CA ARG A 139 -19.19 -9.61 -2.55
C ARG A 139 -17.68 -9.35 -2.67
N MET A 140 -16.89 -10.10 -1.93
CA MET A 140 -15.42 -10.09 -1.95
C MET A 140 -14.91 -11.52 -2.19
N PRO A 141 -15.18 -12.10 -3.38
CA PRO A 141 -14.72 -13.44 -3.71
C PRO A 141 -13.19 -13.45 -3.73
N TYR A 142 -12.62 -14.62 -3.46
CA TYR A 142 -11.16 -14.84 -3.49
C TYR A 142 -10.33 -14.01 -2.48
N LEU A 143 -10.95 -13.50 -1.40
CA LEU A 143 -10.24 -12.66 -0.44
C LEU A 143 -9.03 -13.36 0.17
N SER A 144 -9.14 -14.64 0.53
CA SER A 144 -8.03 -15.45 1.06
C SER A 144 -6.88 -15.59 0.06
N ASP A 145 -7.20 -15.76 -1.22
CA ASP A 145 -6.23 -15.84 -2.31
C ASP A 145 -5.57 -14.46 -2.55
N MET A 146 -6.39 -13.38 -2.64
CA MET A 146 -5.88 -12.01 -2.77
C MET A 146 -4.95 -11.60 -1.64
N MET A 147 -5.24 -12.06 -0.42
CA MET A 147 -4.41 -11.76 0.76
C MET A 147 -3.25 -12.75 0.91
N ASN A 148 -3.11 -13.72 0.01
CA ASN A 148 -2.11 -14.80 0.08
C ASN A 148 -2.04 -15.38 1.51
N THR A 149 -3.21 -15.78 2.02
CA THR A 149 -3.38 -16.18 3.42
C THR A 149 -2.78 -17.55 3.66
N LYS A 150 -1.95 -17.68 4.70
CA LYS A 150 -1.39 -18.94 5.19
C LYS A 150 -1.80 -19.18 6.64
N VAL A 151 -2.41 -20.32 6.90
CA VAL A 151 -2.70 -20.77 8.26
C VAL A 151 -1.47 -21.49 8.81
N ILE A 152 -1.03 -21.09 9.99
CA ILE A 152 0.16 -21.64 10.66
C ILE A 152 -0.16 -22.01 12.10
N SER A 153 0.67 -22.90 12.68
CA SER A 153 0.61 -23.20 14.13
C SER A 153 1.18 -22.05 14.96
N LEU A 154 0.93 -22.10 16.27
CA LEU A 154 1.56 -21.16 17.21
C LEU A 154 3.08 -21.32 17.24
N ASP A 155 3.56 -22.55 17.09
CA ASP A 155 5.00 -22.87 17.13
C ASP A 155 5.75 -22.27 15.92
N ASP A 156 5.08 -22.10 14.79
CA ASP A 156 5.64 -21.49 13.58
C ASP A 156 5.62 -19.96 13.59
N ALA A 157 4.98 -19.34 14.60
CA ALA A 157 4.76 -17.90 14.63
C ALA A 157 6.05 -17.09 14.54
N VAL A 158 7.12 -17.50 15.23
CA VAL A 158 8.41 -16.78 15.22
C VAL A 158 8.98 -16.71 13.82
N GLY A 159 9.04 -17.85 13.11
CA GLY A 159 9.54 -17.90 11.73
C GLY A 159 8.64 -17.12 10.74
N ALA A 160 7.34 -17.07 11.01
CA ALA A 160 6.41 -16.28 10.20
C ALA A 160 6.64 -14.76 10.39
N TYR A 161 6.91 -14.31 11.61
CA TYR A 161 7.27 -12.90 11.86
C TYR A 161 8.60 -12.53 11.20
N GLU A 162 9.63 -13.40 11.30
CA GLU A 162 10.90 -13.17 10.62
C GLU A 162 10.73 -13.05 9.10
N THR A 163 9.92 -13.93 8.51
CA THR A 163 9.62 -13.90 7.07
C THR A 163 8.82 -12.66 6.68
N PHE A 164 7.88 -12.24 7.52
CA PHE A 164 7.07 -11.04 7.31
C PHE A 164 7.94 -9.76 7.34
N ASP A 165 8.85 -9.66 8.29
CA ASP A 165 9.79 -8.55 8.45
C ASP A 165 10.72 -8.38 7.22
N GLN A 166 11.01 -9.49 6.54
CA GLN A 166 11.78 -9.52 5.29
C GLN A 166 10.95 -9.14 4.04
N GLY A 167 9.70 -8.73 4.20
CA GLY A 167 8.84 -8.27 3.11
C GLY A 167 8.03 -9.36 2.41
N SER A 168 7.68 -10.45 3.12
CA SER A 168 6.82 -11.51 2.55
C SER A 168 5.47 -11.00 2.05
N ALA A 169 5.04 -11.52 0.90
CA ALA A 169 3.71 -11.27 0.35
C ALA A 169 2.58 -12.03 1.07
N ASN A 170 2.89 -12.80 2.13
CA ASN A 170 1.90 -13.63 2.81
C ASN A 170 1.20 -12.90 3.96
N LYS A 171 -0.08 -13.20 4.15
CA LYS A 171 -0.83 -12.88 5.36
C LYS A 171 -0.92 -14.13 6.23
N TYR A 172 -0.25 -14.13 7.39
CA TYR A 172 -0.27 -15.27 8.30
C TYR A 172 -1.46 -15.21 9.25
N ILE A 173 -2.16 -16.34 9.38
CA ILE A 173 -3.20 -16.56 10.40
C ILE A 173 -2.70 -17.64 11.34
N ILE A 174 -2.51 -17.29 12.60
CA ILE A 174 -2.08 -18.24 13.62
C ILE A 174 -3.31 -18.99 14.13
N ASP A 175 -3.32 -20.31 13.96
CA ASP A 175 -4.32 -21.21 14.55
C ASP A 175 -3.69 -22.01 15.71
N PRO A 176 -3.75 -21.51 16.94
CA PRO A 176 -3.09 -22.15 18.08
C PRO A 176 -3.70 -23.49 18.50
N HIS A 177 -4.87 -23.83 17.99
CA HIS A 177 -5.61 -25.01 18.39
C HIS A 177 -5.89 -25.99 17.23
N GLY A 178 -5.45 -25.68 16.00
CA GLY A 178 -5.68 -26.51 14.83
C GLY A 178 -7.16 -26.65 14.46
N LEU A 179 -7.94 -25.58 14.65
CA LEU A 179 -9.38 -25.58 14.39
C LEU A 179 -9.74 -25.18 12.94
N ILE A 180 -8.81 -24.56 12.22
CA ILE A 180 -9.02 -24.11 10.85
C ILE A 180 -8.54 -25.24 9.93
N SER A 181 -9.49 -25.84 9.19
CA SER A 181 -9.16 -26.77 8.11
C SER A 181 -8.55 -25.99 6.94
N ALA A 182 -7.34 -26.33 6.53
CA ALA A 182 -6.70 -25.79 5.35
C ALA A 182 -7.37 -26.30 4.07
#